data_47afe19317e7846339f60c62b9f035b2
#
_entry.id   47afe19317e7846339f60c62b9f035b2
#
_cell.length_a   1.000
_cell.length_b   1.000
_cell.length_c   1.000
_cell.angle_alpha   90.00
_cell.angle_beta   90.00
_cell.angle_gamma   90.00
#
_symmetry.space_group_name_H-M   'P 1'
#
loop_
_entity.id
_entity.type
_entity.pdbx_description
1 polymer ?
#
loop_
_entity_poly.entity_id
_entity_poly.type
_entity_poly.pdbx_seq_one_letter_code
_entity_poly.pdbx_strand_id
1 'polypeptide(L)'
;MRRVAVVIPALDEEEAIGLVLKEIPPVATEVVVVDNGSRDRTAEVARAAGARVVVEPRRGYGQACLRGIAAVPEAEIIAFLDADHSDYPAQLVAVLEPILSGDADLVVGSRALGRRARRAQPLHAILGTRLCVGLMNLLVGTRATDLGPFRAITAAALKALDMRDPDFGWTAEMQVKAARRGLRVKEVPVDYRPRIGSSKVSGTVLGSLRAGAGILGTIARHACSRAG
;
A
#
# COMPACT_ATOMS: atom_id res chain seq x y z
N MET A 1 10.63 22.40 1.16
CA MET A 1 10.00 21.21 1.77
C MET A 1 9.58 20.30 0.63
N ARG A 2 9.86 18.98 0.64
CA ARG A 2 9.45 18.07 -0.44
C ARG A 2 7.91 17.91 -0.44
N ARG A 3 7.32 17.84 -1.64
CA ARG A 3 5.87 17.62 -1.79
C ARG A 3 5.56 16.14 -1.58
N VAL A 4 4.90 15.82 -0.47
CA VAL A 4 4.51 14.47 -0.08
C VAL A 4 3.01 14.30 -0.26
N ALA A 5 2.60 13.40 -1.16
CA ALA A 5 1.20 13.03 -1.32
C ALA A 5 0.90 11.68 -0.67
N VAL A 6 -0.23 11.57 0.01
CA VAL A 6 -0.76 10.31 0.54
C VAL A 6 -1.94 9.87 -0.32
N VAL A 7 -1.85 8.68 -0.89
CA VAL A 7 -2.90 8.03 -1.68
C VAL A 7 -3.56 6.94 -0.84
N ILE A 8 -4.87 7.02 -0.68
CA ILE A 8 -5.67 6.10 0.14
C ILE A 8 -6.75 5.46 -0.73
N PRO A 9 -6.54 4.22 -1.22
CA PRO A 9 -7.59 3.45 -1.85
C PRO A 9 -8.70 3.13 -0.85
N ALA A 10 -9.95 3.43 -1.17
CA ALA A 10 -11.09 3.24 -0.27
C ALA A 10 -12.25 2.54 -0.97
N LEU A 11 -12.89 1.60 -0.26
CA LEU A 11 -14.07 0.90 -0.71
C LEU A 11 -14.94 0.48 0.47
N ASP A 12 -16.07 1.15 0.65
CA ASP A 12 -17.01 0.95 1.77
C ASP A 12 -16.30 1.02 3.14
N GLU A 13 -15.72 2.19 3.45
CA GLU A 13 -14.93 2.46 4.67
C GLU A 13 -15.41 3.73 5.39
N GLU A 14 -16.74 4.03 5.36
CA GLU A 14 -17.30 5.24 5.97
C GLU A 14 -17.03 5.37 7.46
N GLU A 15 -16.95 4.23 8.19
CA GLU A 15 -16.68 4.20 9.63
C GLU A 15 -15.20 4.47 9.98
N ALA A 16 -14.29 4.20 9.06
CA ALA A 16 -12.84 4.19 9.28
C ALA A 16 -12.13 5.41 8.70
N ILE A 17 -12.51 5.83 7.49
CA ILE A 17 -11.74 6.82 6.71
C ILE A 17 -11.55 8.14 7.43
N GLY A 18 -12.56 8.62 8.16
CA GLY A 18 -12.46 9.86 8.93
C GLY A 18 -11.42 9.81 10.06
N LEU A 19 -11.23 8.62 10.67
CA LEU A 19 -10.21 8.39 11.69
C LEU A 19 -8.81 8.32 11.08
N VAL A 20 -8.66 7.63 9.95
CA VAL A 20 -7.41 7.58 9.19
C VAL A 20 -6.93 8.99 8.85
N LEU A 21 -7.81 9.82 8.30
CA LEU A 21 -7.47 11.18 7.87
C LEU A 21 -7.04 12.08 9.03
N LYS A 22 -7.65 11.94 10.20
CA LYS A 22 -7.29 12.71 11.40
C LYS A 22 -5.90 12.40 11.96
N GLU A 23 -5.41 11.17 11.74
CA GLU A 23 -4.12 10.72 12.26
C GLU A 23 -2.97 10.97 11.27
N ILE A 24 -3.24 11.43 10.04
CA ILE A 24 -2.17 11.74 9.07
C ILE A 24 -1.40 12.96 9.54
N PRO A 25 -0.06 12.85 9.71
CA PRO A 25 0.75 13.95 10.20
C PRO A 25 0.90 15.06 9.13
N PRO A 26 1.17 16.32 9.55
CA PRO A 26 1.25 17.48 8.64
C PRO A 26 2.44 17.45 7.67
N VAL A 27 3.28 16.42 7.72
CA VAL A 27 4.32 16.17 6.73
C VAL A 27 3.72 15.83 5.34
N ALA A 28 2.49 15.32 5.30
CA ALA A 28 1.73 15.14 4.08
C ALA A 28 1.22 16.50 3.57
N THR A 29 1.67 16.90 2.39
CA THR A 29 1.26 18.17 1.76
C THR A 29 -0.06 18.05 1.01
N GLU A 30 -0.45 16.84 0.64
CA GLU A 30 -1.71 16.50 -0.04
C GLU A 30 -2.18 15.11 0.37
N VAL A 31 -3.49 14.95 0.58
CA VAL A 31 -4.11 13.64 0.83
C VAL A 31 -5.21 13.41 -0.19
N VAL A 32 -5.08 12.31 -0.94
CA VAL A 32 -6.05 11.89 -1.96
C VAL A 32 -6.67 10.56 -1.54
N VAL A 33 -7.97 10.57 -1.32
CA VAL A 33 -8.78 9.36 -1.15
C VAL A 33 -9.33 8.95 -2.51
N VAL A 34 -9.06 7.72 -2.91
CA VAL A 34 -9.59 7.17 -4.16
C VAL A 34 -10.79 6.28 -3.85
N ASP A 35 -11.96 6.79 -4.09
CA ASP A 35 -13.21 6.02 -3.96
C ASP A 35 -13.32 5.02 -5.11
N ASN A 36 -13.16 3.75 -4.80
CA ASN A 36 -13.19 2.66 -5.78
C ASN A 36 -14.60 2.06 -5.93
N GLY A 37 -15.60 2.93 -5.94
CA GLY A 37 -17.01 2.60 -6.14
C GLY A 37 -17.70 2.16 -4.85
N SER A 38 -17.52 2.88 -3.75
CA SER A 38 -18.24 2.66 -2.49
C SER A 38 -19.74 2.83 -2.65
N ARG A 39 -20.50 2.10 -1.85
CA ARG A 39 -21.97 2.18 -1.78
C ARG A 39 -22.46 2.92 -0.52
N ASP A 40 -21.55 3.17 0.40
CA ASP A 40 -21.75 3.90 1.63
C ASP A 40 -21.30 5.37 1.49
N ARG A 41 -21.19 6.08 2.60
CA ARG A 41 -20.79 7.49 2.62
C ARG A 41 -19.29 7.72 2.67
N THR A 42 -18.45 6.75 2.28
CA THR A 42 -16.99 6.86 2.31
C THR A 42 -16.49 8.15 1.67
N ALA A 43 -16.93 8.45 0.45
CA ALA A 43 -16.49 9.65 -0.29
C ALA A 43 -16.95 10.95 0.37
N GLU A 44 -18.14 10.96 0.98
CA GLU A 44 -18.68 12.11 1.70
C GLU A 44 -17.88 12.38 2.97
N VAL A 45 -17.65 11.34 3.78
CA VAL A 45 -16.87 11.42 5.03
C VAL A 45 -15.44 11.88 4.74
N ALA A 46 -14.82 11.37 3.68
CA ALA A 46 -13.45 11.76 3.30
C ALA A 46 -13.38 13.25 2.91
N ARG A 47 -14.34 13.76 2.13
CA ARG A 47 -14.39 15.20 1.79
C ARG A 47 -14.62 16.07 3.01
N ALA A 48 -15.52 15.69 3.90
CA ALA A 48 -15.79 16.41 5.15
C ALA A 48 -14.55 16.47 6.06
N ALA A 49 -13.68 15.45 6.01
CA ALA A 49 -12.41 15.44 6.72
C ALA A 49 -11.27 16.20 6.01
N GLY A 50 -11.55 16.88 4.88
CA GLY A 50 -10.60 17.72 4.16
C GLY A 50 -9.76 17.02 3.10
N ALA A 51 -9.99 15.75 2.82
CA ALA A 51 -9.27 15.05 1.77
C ALA A 51 -9.81 15.38 0.38
N ARG A 52 -8.91 15.43 -0.60
CA ARG A 52 -9.30 15.43 -2.01
C ARG A 52 -9.80 14.04 -2.39
N VAL A 53 -11.03 13.94 -2.88
CA VAL A 53 -11.62 12.66 -3.31
C VAL A 53 -11.66 12.57 -4.82
N VAL A 54 -11.12 11.48 -5.36
CA VAL A 54 -11.22 11.10 -6.78
C VAL A 54 -11.93 9.77 -6.89
N VAL A 55 -12.65 9.55 -7.99
CA VAL A 55 -13.39 8.31 -8.23
C VAL A 55 -12.67 7.44 -9.25
N GLU A 56 -12.56 6.15 -8.96
CA GLU A 56 -12.13 5.12 -9.92
C GLU A 56 -13.25 4.06 -10.03
N PRO A 57 -14.03 4.08 -11.13
CA PRO A 57 -15.17 3.17 -11.30
C PRO A 57 -14.77 1.72 -11.54
N ARG A 58 -13.54 1.47 -12.06
CA ARG A 58 -13.05 0.11 -12.27
C ARG A 58 -12.57 -0.45 -10.94
N ARG A 59 -13.19 -1.53 -10.50
CA ARG A 59 -12.82 -2.22 -9.27
C ARG A 59 -11.39 -2.74 -9.33
N GLY A 60 -10.67 -2.65 -8.22
CA GLY A 60 -9.33 -3.19 -8.03
C GLY A 60 -8.45 -2.27 -7.19
N TYR A 61 -7.72 -2.85 -6.26
CA TYR A 61 -6.81 -2.11 -5.38
C TYR A 61 -5.74 -1.35 -6.19
N GLY A 62 -5.10 -2.04 -7.14
CA GLY A 62 -4.11 -1.42 -8.02
C GLY A 62 -4.71 -0.34 -8.92
N GLN A 63 -5.96 -0.51 -9.41
CA GLN A 63 -6.65 0.53 -10.17
C GLN A 63 -6.81 1.80 -9.35
N ALA A 64 -7.24 1.67 -8.10
CA ALA A 64 -7.37 2.80 -7.21
C ALA A 64 -6.01 3.47 -6.93
N CYS A 65 -4.95 2.68 -6.69
CA CYS A 65 -3.60 3.22 -6.54
C CYS A 65 -3.14 3.99 -7.78
N LEU A 66 -3.31 3.43 -8.99
CA LEU A 66 -2.94 4.08 -10.26
C LEU A 66 -3.73 5.37 -10.48
N ARG A 67 -5.02 5.38 -10.15
CA ARG A 67 -5.86 6.59 -10.22
C ARG A 67 -5.38 7.68 -9.27
N GLY A 68 -4.99 7.28 -8.04
CA GLY A 68 -4.44 8.19 -7.04
C GLY A 68 -3.11 8.80 -7.48
N ILE A 69 -2.20 7.97 -8.01
CA ILE A 69 -0.91 8.43 -8.58
C ILE A 69 -1.15 9.48 -9.68
N ALA A 70 -2.08 9.22 -10.60
CA ALA A 70 -2.43 10.15 -11.67
C ALA A 70 -3.04 11.47 -11.17
N ALA A 71 -3.62 11.46 -9.96
CA ALA A 71 -4.20 12.65 -9.34
C ALA A 71 -3.17 13.56 -8.64
N VAL A 72 -1.94 13.10 -8.42
CA VAL A 72 -0.89 13.83 -7.70
C VAL A 72 0.39 14.03 -8.55
N PRO A 73 0.30 14.59 -9.76
CA PRO A 73 1.42 14.65 -10.71
C PRO A 73 2.60 15.48 -10.19
N GLU A 74 2.34 16.38 -9.25
CA GLU A 74 3.34 17.30 -8.69
C GLU A 74 4.03 16.75 -7.44
N ALA A 75 3.62 15.58 -6.94
CA ALA A 75 4.24 14.96 -5.77
C ALA A 75 5.66 14.50 -6.08
N GLU A 76 6.59 14.74 -5.15
CA GLU A 76 7.95 14.23 -5.21
C GLU A 76 8.10 12.88 -4.49
N ILE A 77 7.24 12.65 -3.50
CA ILE A 77 7.12 11.40 -2.75
C ILE A 77 5.64 11.03 -2.68
N ILE A 78 5.33 9.77 -2.95
CA ILE A 78 3.98 9.25 -2.85
C ILE A 78 3.96 8.15 -1.80
N ALA A 79 3.11 8.32 -0.79
CA ALA A 79 2.85 7.31 0.22
C ALA A 79 1.49 6.66 -0.03
N PHE A 80 1.37 5.39 0.31
CA PHE A 80 0.12 4.62 0.24
C PHE A 80 -0.25 4.14 1.63
N LEU A 81 -1.53 4.21 1.95
CA LEU A 81 -2.09 3.85 3.24
C LEU A 81 -3.49 3.23 3.02
N ASP A 82 -3.84 2.21 3.80
CA ASP A 82 -5.18 1.64 3.73
C ASP A 82 -6.22 2.51 4.45
N ALA A 83 -7.48 2.45 3.96
CA ALA A 83 -8.59 3.26 4.49
C ALA A 83 -9.26 2.68 5.74
N ASP A 84 -8.92 1.44 6.15
CA ASP A 84 -9.61 0.64 7.15
C ASP A 84 -9.13 0.84 8.60
N HIS A 85 -8.25 1.83 8.82
CA HIS A 85 -7.69 2.16 10.14
C HIS A 85 -6.87 1.03 10.78
N SER A 86 -6.40 0.05 10.00
CA SER A 86 -5.55 -1.02 10.53
C SER A 86 -4.08 -0.61 10.67
N ASP A 87 -3.62 0.30 9.83
CA ASP A 87 -2.33 0.97 9.97
C ASP A 87 -2.41 2.12 11.00
N TYR A 88 -1.27 2.60 11.44
CA TYR A 88 -1.13 3.81 12.26
C TYR A 88 -0.63 4.97 11.39
N PRO A 89 -1.49 5.85 10.86
CA PRO A 89 -1.09 6.92 9.95
C PRO A 89 -0.01 7.84 10.51
N ALA A 90 0.04 8.04 11.82
CA ALA A 90 1.08 8.81 12.50
C ALA A 90 2.51 8.25 12.24
N GLN A 91 2.64 6.96 11.95
CA GLN A 91 3.93 6.33 11.61
C GLN A 91 4.41 6.65 10.19
N LEU A 92 3.65 7.44 9.41
CA LEU A 92 4.07 7.95 8.11
C LEU A 92 5.43 8.67 8.19
N VAL A 93 5.71 9.37 9.29
CA VAL A 93 6.99 10.04 9.51
C VAL A 93 8.16 9.04 9.44
N ALA A 94 8.04 7.89 10.11
CA ALA A 94 9.05 6.85 10.10
C ALA A 94 9.21 6.18 8.73
N VAL A 95 8.10 6.04 7.98
CA VAL A 95 8.11 5.49 6.61
C VAL A 95 8.77 6.46 5.63
N LEU A 96 8.63 7.77 5.82
CA LEU A 96 9.20 8.79 4.95
C LEU A 96 10.68 9.07 5.24
N GLU A 97 11.12 8.88 6.48
CA GLU A 97 12.45 9.28 6.94
C GLU A 97 13.59 8.74 6.04
N PRO A 98 13.68 7.44 5.65
CA PRO A 98 14.76 6.96 4.80
C PRO A 98 14.75 7.55 3.37
N ILE A 99 13.60 8.02 2.88
CA ILE A 99 13.53 8.72 1.59
C ILE A 99 13.97 10.17 1.75
N LEU A 100 13.56 10.81 2.83
CA LEU A 100 13.91 12.21 3.11
C LEU A 100 15.40 12.39 3.36
N SER A 101 16.04 11.41 4.01
CA SER A 101 17.51 11.36 4.21
C SER A 101 18.28 10.98 2.94
N GLY A 102 17.59 10.54 1.88
CA GLY A 102 18.22 10.11 0.64
C GLY A 102 18.79 8.68 0.66
N ASP A 103 18.41 7.89 1.65
CA ASP A 103 18.89 6.52 1.87
C ASP A 103 18.08 5.44 1.15
N ALA A 104 16.86 5.76 0.73
CA ALA A 104 15.96 4.83 0.05
C ALA A 104 15.20 5.50 -1.08
N ASP A 105 14.83 4.70 -2.07
CA ASP A 105 13.93 5.09 -3.16
C ASP A 105 12.52 4.57 -2.91
N LEU A 106 12.40 3.40 -2.23
CA LEU A 106 11.17 2.77 -1.76
C LEU A 106 11.32 2.36 -0.31
N VAL A 107 10.34 2.70 0.53
CA VAL A 107 10.24 2.23 1.92
C VAL A 107 8.93 1.47 2.09
N VAL A 108 9.00 0.30 2.69
CA VAL A 108 7.84 -0.54 3.04
C VAL A 108 7.71 -0.58 4.55
N GLY A 109 6.53 -0.23 5.06
CA GLY A 109 6.17 -0.44 6.45
C GLY A 109 5.93 -1.93 6.70
N SER A 110 6.82 -2.57 7.44
CA SER A 110 6.71 -4.00 7.74
C SER A 110 5.98 -4.24 9.04
N ARG A 111 4.81 -4.88 8.94
CA ARG A 111 4.04 -5.37 10.09
C ARG A 111 4.68 -6.58 10.75
N ALA A 112 5.62 -7.23 10.03
CA ALA A 112 6.39 -8.35 10.57
C ALA A 112 7.50 -7.88 11.53
N LEU A 113 8.01 -6.67 11.34
CA LEU A 113 9.04 -6.04 12.18
C LEU A 113 8.44 -5.20 13.33
N GLY A 114 7.22 -4.72 13.18
CA GLY A 114 6.53 -3.92 14.18
C GLY A 114 5.68 -4.76 15.15
N ARG A 115 4.93 -4.06 16.00
CA ARG A 115 4.01 -4.68 16.96
C ARG A 115 2.65 -4.92 16.31
N ARG A 116 2.18 -6.16 16.36
CA ARG A 116 0.86 -6.52 15.87
C ARG A 116 -0.09 -6.73 17.04
N ALA A 117 -1.17 -5.97 17.09
CA ALA A 117 -2.20 -6.16 18.09
C ALA A 117 -2.86 -7.54 17.94
N ARG A 118 -3.33 -8.10 19.07
CA ARG A 118 -3.99 -9.39 19.07
C ARG A 118 -5.22 -9.37 18.14
N ARG A 119 -5.35 -10.37 17.27
CA ARG A 119 -6.43 -10.50 16.26
C ARG A 119 -6.43 -9.42 15.15
N ALA A 120 -5.37 -8.64 15.01
CA ALA A 120 -5.29 -7.65 13.93
C ALA A 120 -5.30 -8.28 12.53
N GLN A 121 -4.83 -9.52 12.41
CA GLN A 121 -4.81 -10.22 11.13
C GLN A 121 -5.08 -11.72 11.34
N PRO A 122 -5.90 -12.37 10.48
CA PRO A 122 -6.13 -13.80 10.53
C PRO A 122 -4.84 -14.61 10.28
N LEU A 123 -4.69 -15.75 10.94
CA LEU A 123 -3.49 -16.60 10.80
C LEU A 123 -3.24 -17.05 9.35
N HIS A 124 -4.29 -17.41 8.61
CA HIS A 124 -4.15 -17.81 7.20
C HIS A 124 -3.61 -16.69 6.33
N ALA A 125 -3.97 -15.43 6.60
CA ALA A 125 -3.44 -14.28 5.87
C ALA A 125 -1.95 -14.03 6.22
N ILE A 126 -1.56 -14.23 7.48
CA ILE A 126 -0.16 -14.15 7.90
C ILE A 126 0.68 -15.23 7.20
N LEU A 127 0.20 -16.48 7.20
CA LEU A 127 0.89 -17.58 6.53
C LEU A 127 0.97 -17.38 5.02
N GLY A 128 -0.12 -16.92 4.40
CA GLY A 128 -0.15 -16.56 2.97
C GLY A 128 0.87 -15.48 2.62
N THR A 129 0.94 -14.41 3.40
CA THR A 129 1.95 -13.35 3.20
C THR A 129 3.37 -13.89 3.34
N ARG A 130 3.65 -14.70 4.37
CA ARG A 130 4.98 -15.32 4.55
C ARG A 130 5.38 -16.21 3.38
N LEU A 131 4.45 -17.00 2.84
CA LEU A 131 4.70 -17.82 1.66
C LEU A 131 5.03 -16.95 0.43
N CYS A 132 4.22 -15.92 0.15
CA CYS A 132 4.45 -15.01 -0.97
C CYS A 132 5.80 -14.29 -0.85
N VAL A 133 6.13 -13.79 0.35
CA VAL A 133 7.41 -13.14 0.66
C VAL A 133 8.58 -14.11 0.49
N GLY A 134 8.45 -15.33 1.02
CA GLY A 134 9.49 -16.37 0.88
C GLY A 134 9.79 -16.70 -0.58
N LEU A 135 8.75 -16.88 -1.40
CA LEU A 135 8.90 -17.14 -2.84
C LEU A 135 9.47 -15.90 -3.56
N MET A 136 9.05 -14.71 -3.24
CA MET A 136 9.62 -13.48 -3.81
C MET A 136 11.12 -13.37 -3.47
N ASN A 137 11.50 -13.59 -2.23
CA ASN A 137 12.90 -13.56 -1.80
C ASN A 137 13.74 -14.59 -2.55
N LEU A 138 13.20 -15.81 -2.71
CA LEU A 138 13.89 -16.89 -3.44
C LEU A 138 14.06 -16.56 -4.93
N LEU A 139 13.02 -16.06 -5.59
CA LEU A 139 13.01 -15.85 -7.03
C LEU A 139 13.70 -14.57 -7.49
N VAL A 140 13.71 -13.54 -6.63
CA VAL A 140 14.18 -12.19 -6.98
C VAL A 140 15.43 -11.79 -6.17
N GLY A 141 15.79 -12.55 -5.14
CA GLY A 141 16.95 -12.28 -4.30
C GLY A 141 16.73 -11.12 -3.33
N THR A 142 15.48 -10.83 -2.97
CA THR A 142 15.14 -9.79 -1.97
C THR A 142 15.32 -10.31 -0.55
N ARG A 143 15.23 -9.39 0.42
CA ARG A 143 15.19 -9.70 1.85
C ARG A 143 13.94 -9.11 2.51
N ALA A 144 12.84 -9.07 1.75
CA ALA A 144 11.57 -8.54 2.24
C ALA A 144 11.03 -9.37 3.40
N THR A 145 10.34 -8.72 4.32
CA THR A 145 9.66 -9.38 5.45
C THR A 145 8.14 -9.27 5.36
N ASP A 146 7.63 -8.30 4.57
CA ASP A 146 6.20 -8.06 4.39
C ASP A 146 5.86 -7.56 2.97
N LEU A 147 4.59 -7.66 2.61
CA LEU A 147 3.98 -7.08 1.41
C LEU A 147 2.97 -5.97 1.80
N GLY A 148 3.21 -5.31 2.94
CA GLY A 148 2.29 -4.32 3.50
C GLY A 148 1.92 -3.20 2.53
N PRO A 149 0.67 -2.72 2.59
CA PRO A 149 0.20 -1.60 1.78
C PRO A 149 0.84 -0.27 2.21
N PHE A 150 1.12 -0.10 3.49
CA PHE A 150 1.74 1.10 4.03
C PHE A 150 3.18 1.23 3.52
N ARG A 151 3.40 2.15 2.61
CA ARG A 151 4.69 2.35 1.95
C ARG A 151 4.86 3.76 1.41
N ALA A 152 6.09 4.16 1.12
CA ALA A 152 6.39 5.40 0.43
C ALA A 152 7.45 5.17 -0.66
N ILE A 153 7.35 5.92 -1.75
CA ILE A 153 8.26 5.81 -2.89
C ILE A 153 8.49 7.20 -3.50
N THR A 154 9.70 7.44 -4.00
CA THR A 154 9.95 8.66 -4.78
C THR A 154 9.19 8.62 -6.10
N ALA A 155 8.68 9.77 -6.56
CA ALA A 155 7.95 9.85 -7.83
C ALA A 155 8.80 9.37 -9.02
N ALA A 156 10.09 9.67 -9.01
CA ALA A 156 11.02 9.22 -10.05
C ALA A 156 11.15 7.69 -10.09
N ALA A 157 11.30 7.04 -8.92
CA ALA A 157 11.33 5.59 -8.82
C ALA A 157 9.99 4.97 -9.25
N LEU A 158 8.87 5.51 -8.78
CA LEU A 158 7.53 5.02 -9.14
C LEU A 158 7.29 5.09 -10.65
N LYS A 159 7.65 6.20 -11.28
CA LYS A 159 7.58 6.35 -12.74
C LYS A 159 8.45 5.31 -13.47
N ALA A 160 9.67 5.07 -12.97
CA ALA A 160 10.55 4.06 -13.54
C ALA A 160 10.00 2.63 -13.38
N LEU A 161 9.23 2.33 -12.34
CA LEU A 161 8.62 1.01 -12.14
C LEU A 161 7.54 0.68 -13.18
N ASP A 162 6.86 1.67 -13.76
CA ASP A 162 5.77 1.48 -14.74
C ASP A 162 4.74 0.46 -14.21
N MET A 163 4.10 0.82 -13.10
CA MET A 163 3.16 -0.05 -12.39
C MET A 163 1.91 -0.34 -13.24
N ARG A 164 1.47 -1.60 -13.27
CA ARG A 164 0.37 -2.05 -14.15
C ARG A 164 -0.63 -3.00 -13.51
N ASP A 165 -0.28 -3.68 -12.41
CA ASP A 165 -1.19 -4.63 -11.78
C ASP A 165 -2.46 -3.90 -11.30
N PRO A 166 -3.66 -4.31 -11.76
CA PRO A 166 -4.89 -3.60 -11.43
C PRO A 166 -5.47 -3.97 -10.07
N ASP A 167 -4.94 -5.00 -9.40
CA ASP A 167 -5.57 -5.57 -8.19
C ASP A 167 -4.52 -5.91 -7.12
N PHE A 168 -4.66 -7.04 -6.44
CA PHE A 168 -3.89 -7.42 -5.25
C PHE A 168 -2.40 -7.70 -5.51
N GLY A 169 -2.01 -7.97 -6.74
CA GLY A 169 -0.60 -8.12 -7.11
C GLY A 169 0.21 -6.82 -7.05
N TRP A 170 -0.45 -5.66 -6.97
CA TRP A 170 0.17 -4.33 -7.06
C TRP A 170 1.30 -4.13 -6.04
N THR A 171 1.11 -4.56 -4.80
CA THR A 171 2.13 -4.44 -3.75
C THR A 171 3.37 -5.30 -4.02
N ALA A 172 3.17 -6.51 -4.53
CA ALA A 172 4.25 -7.42 -4.91
C ALA A 172 4.95 -6.96 -6.21
N GLU A 173 4.18 -6.49 -7.20
CA GLU A 173 4.73 -5.91 -8.44
C GLU A 173 5.73 -4.81 -8.12
N MET A 174 5.37 -3.88 -7.22
CA MET A 174 6.25 -2.78 -6.83
C MET A 174 7.57 -3.28 -6.25
N GLN A 175 7.53 -4.23 -5.31
CA GLN A 175 8.75 -4.72 -4.67
C GLN A 175 9.61 -5.54 -5.64
N VAL A 176 9.00 -6.41 -6.45
CA VAL A 176 9.73 -7.21 -7.46
C VAL A 176 10.40 -6.31 -8.49
N LYS A 177 9.67 -5.34 -9.03
CA LYS A 177 10.21 -4.39 -10.00
C LYS A 177 11.28 -3.49 -9.39
N ALA A 178 11.11 -3.03 -8.15
CA ALA A 178 12.09 -2.23 -7.44
C ALA A 178 13.42 -3.00 -7.28
N ALA A 179 13.37 -4.25 -6.83
CA ALA A 179 14.54 -5.09 -6.67
C ALA A 179 15.26 -5.33 -8.01
N ARG A 180 14.50 -5.64 -9.06
CA ARG A 180 15.06 -5.89 -10.40
C ARG A 180 15.69 -4.66 -11.06
N ARG A 181 15.24 -3.46 -10.69
CA ARG A 181 15.83 -2.19 -11.14
C ARG A 181 16.94 -1.67 -10.23
N GLY A 182 17.32 -2.44 -9.19
CA GLY A 182 18.36 -2.06 -8.26
C GLY A 182 18.02 -0.82 -7.43
N LEU A 183 16.72 -0.55 -7.21
CA LEU A 183 16.30 0.54 -6.33
C LEU A 183 16.69 0.23 -4.88
N ARG A 184 17.01 1.27 -4.13
CA ARG A 184 17.30 1.15 -2.70
C ARG A 184 15.99 0.98 -1.94
N VAL A 185 15.70 -0.28 -1.57
CA VAL A 185 14.50 -0.65 -0.82
C VAL A 185 14.86 -0.81 0.65
N LYS A 186 14.13 -0.13 1.54
CA LYS A 186 14.23 -0.31 3.00
C LYS A 186 12.88 -0.74 3.57
N GLU A 187 12.93 -1.48 4.67
CA GLU A 187 11.77 -1.77 5.50
C GLU A 187 11.91 -1.07 6.84
N VAL A 188 10.82 -0.52 7.34
CA VAL A 188 10.73 0.05 8.68
C VAL A 188 9.64 -0.65 9.47
N PRO A 189 9.80 -0.87 10.79
CA PRO A 189 8.75 -1.46 11.59
C PRO A 189 7.55 -0.53 11.65
N VAL A 190 6.35 -1.08 11.39
CA VAL A 190 5.08 -0.39 11.60
C VAL A 190 4.16 -1.25 12.46
N ASP A 191 3.44 -0.62 13.36
CA ASP A 191 2.46 -1.28 14.19
C ASP A 191 1.18 -1.56 13.39
N TYR A 192 0.44 -2.58 13.80
CA TYR A 192 -0.79 -3.00 13.11
C TYR A 192 -1.88 -3.35 14.11
N ARG A 193 -3.06 -2.77 13.93
CA ARG A 193 -4.25 -2.93 14.80
C ARG A 193 -5.41 -3.61 14.06
N PRO A 194 -6.43 -4.12 14.76
CA PRO A 194 -7.63 -4.61 14.12
C PRO A 194 -8.27 -3.49 13.29
N ARG A 195 -8.67 -3.85 12.07
CA ARG A 195 -9.39 -2.94 11.19
C ARG A 195 -10.78 -2.59 11.74
N ILE A 196 -11.30 -1.46 11.34
CA ILE A 196 -12.70 -1.09 11.50
C ILE A 196 -13.48 -1.63 10.30
N GLY A 197 -14.69 -2.11 10.50
CA GLY A 197 -15.52 -2.68 9.44
C GLY A 197 -15.10 -4.09 8.97
N SER A 198 -15.55 -4.50 7.79
CA SER A 198 -15.37 -5.84 7.24
C SER A 198 -14.28 -5.89 6.17
N SER A 199 -13.43 -6.92 6.19
CA SER A 199 -12.41 -7.09 5.16
C SER A 199 -13.03 -7.49 3.81
N LYS A 200 -12.69 -6.77 2.76
CA LYS A 200 -13.09 -7.06 1.38
C LYS A 200 -12.20 -8.16 0.74
N VAL A 201 -11.05 -8.45 1.34
CA VAL A 201 -10.03 -9.39 0.84
C VAL A 201 -9.86 -10.59 1.77
N SER A 202 -9.42 -10.35 3.00
CA SER A 202 -9.05 -11.40 3.96
C SER A 202 -10.18 -11.84 4.90
N GLY A 203 -11.38 -11.29 4.74
CA GLY A 203 -12.56 -11.66 5.53
C GLY A 203 -13.07 -13.07 5.28
N THR A 204 -12.67 -13.69 4.16
CA THR A 204 -12.99 -15.08 3.82
C THR A 204 -11.74 -15.84 3.38
N VAL A 205 -11.72 -17.16 3.61
CA VAL A 205 -10.62 -18.01 3.12
C VAL A 205 -10.51 -17.96 1.61
N LEU A 206 -11.63 -17.97 0.90
CA LEU A 206 -11.66 -17.90 -0.57
C LEU A 206 -11.09 -16.57 -1.09
N GLY A 207 -11.44 -15.45 -0.46
CA GLY A 207 -10.88 -14.13 -0.78
C GLY A 207 -9.36 -14.08 -0.59
N SER A 208 -8.89 -14.65 0.53
CA SER A 208 -7.44 -14.75 0.80
C SER A 208 -6.71 -15.62 -0.21
N LEU A 209 -7.30 -16.75 -0.63
CA LEU A 209 -6.73 -17.62 -1.65
C LEU A 209 -6.66 -16.93 -3.01
N ARG A 210 -7.72 -16.20 -3.40
CA ARG A 210 -7.75 -15.44 -4.65
C ARG A 210 -6.69 -14.32 -4.66
N ALA A 211 -6.58 -13.59 -3.58
CA ALA A 211 -5.54 -12.55 -3.43
C ALA A 211 -4.14 -13.17 -3.46
N GLY A 212 -3.92 -14.27 -2.74
CA GLY A 212 -2.66 -15.01 -2.75
C GLY A 212 -2.27 -15.51 -4.15
N ALA A 213 -3.21 -16.09 -4.90
CA ALA A 213 -2.98 -16.52 -6.27
C ALA A 213 -2.62 -15.35 -7.19
N GLY A 214 -3.29 -14.21 -7.06
CA GLY A 214 -2.96 -12.98 -7.80
C GLY A 214 -1.54 -12.49 -7.50
N ILE A 215 -1.17 -12.42 -6.23
CA ILE A 215 0.17 -12.03 -5.77
C ILE A 215 1.23 -12.99 -6.32
N LEU A 216 1.03 -14.30 -6.18
CA LEU A 216 1.97 -15.31 -6.69
C LEU A 216 2.13 -15.26 -8.21
N GLY A 217 1.02 -15.08 -8.94
CA GLY A 217 1.04 -14.90 -10.40
C GLY A 217 1.84 -13.66 -10.82
N THR A 218 1.70 -12.58 -10.08
CA THR A 218 2.45 -11.34 -10.30
C THR A 218 3.93 -11.51 -10.00
N ILE A 219 4.28 -12.16 -8.87
CA ILE A 219 5.68 -12.49 -8.54
C ILE A 219 6.31 -13.33 -9.67
N ALA A 220 5.66 -14.43 -10.09
CA ALA A 220 6.16 -15.30 -11.13
C ALA A 220 6.36 -14.56 -12.47
N ARG A 221 5.35 -13.78 -12.90
CA ARG A 221 5.39 -13.01 -14.15
C ARG A 221 6.56 -12.03 -14.17
N HIS A 222 6.77 -11.29 -13.10
CA HIS A 222 7.81 -10.27 -13.03
C HIS A 222 9.18 -10.84 -12.63
N ALA A 223 9.25 -11.97 -11.93
CA ALA A 223 10.50 -12.66 -11.63
C ALA A 223 11.13 -13.29 -12.90
N CYS A 224 10.30 -13.81 -13.81
CA CYS A 224 10.76 -14.46 -15.03
C CYS A 224 10.93 -13.51 -16.23
N SER A 225 10.38 -12.30 -16.21
CA SER A 225 10.57 -11.34 -17.31
C SER A 225 12.03 -10.89 -17.34
N ARG A 226 12.69 -10.97 -18.50
CA ARG A 226 14.03 -10.39 -18.68
C ARG A 226 13.99 -8.91 -18.39
N ALA A 227 15.00 -8.39 -17.64
CA ALA A 227 15.18 -6.96 -17.51
C ALA A 227 15.41 -6.40 -18.91
N GLY A 228 14.43 -5.63 -19.44
CA GLY A 228 14.59 -4.83 -20.64
C GLY A 228 15.31 -3.53 -20.31
#